data_f3e95a649bb30908673fddbd84ad6143
#
_entry.id   f3e95a649bb30908673fddbd84ad6143
#
_cell.length_a   1.000
_cell.length_b   1.000
_cell.length_c   1.000
_cell.angle_alpha   90.00
_cell.angle_beta   90.00
_cell.angle_gamma   90.00
#
_symmetry.space_group_name_H-M   'P 1'
#
loop_
_entity.id
_entity.type
_entity.pdbx_description
1 polymer ?
#
loop_
_entity_poly.entity_id
_entity_poly.type
_entity_poly.pdbx_seq_one_letter_code
_entity_poly.pdbx_strand_id
1 'polypeptide(L)'
;MKWNDHSREVPEGAHAFLGASKYSWLNYSEDKLKESYKNALAKEMGTRLHAYAAECIRLKQNLPRKHKTLNMYVNDAINYRMQPEQVLFYSFNCFGTADAISFKKNFLRIHDLKTGVTPASLHQLEIYAALFCLEYNCKPGQLSGVELRIYQSDDVIIANPEADIIAPIMDRIITFDKIIDDIKENENV
;
A
#
# COMPACT_ATOMS: atom_id res chain seq x y z
N MET A 1 -41.87 23.56 3.48
CA MET A 1 -41.26 22.65 2.51
C MET A 1 -40.80 21.41 3.29
N LYS A 2 -41.11 20.20 2.83
CA LYS A 2 -40.67 18.97 3.48
C LYS A 2 -39.47 18.44 2.68
N TRP A 3 -38.31 18.19 3.33
CA TRP A 3 -37.12 17.66 2.70
C TRP A 3 -37.28 16.16 2.45
N ASN A 4 -36.73 15.68 1.32
CA ASN A 4 -36.71 14.26 1.02
C ASN A 4 -35.62 13.59 1.87
N ASP A 5 -35.92 12.40 2.36
CA ASP A 5 -34.94 11.55 3.03
C ASP A 5 -34.34 10.57 2.01
N HIS A 6 -33.00 10.62 1.84
CA HIS A 6 -32.24 9.76 0.93
C HIS A 6 -31.31 8.81 1.70
N SER A 7 -31.52 8.60 2.98
CA SER A 7 -30.68 7.74 3.82
C SER A 7 -30.63 6.27 3.37
N ARG A 8 -31.63 5.84 2.59
CA ARG A 8 -31.69 4.49 2.02
C ARG A 8 -30.90 4.35 0.71
N GLU A 9 -30.83 5.42 -0.10
CA GLU A 9 -30.17 5.45 -1.40
C GLU A 9 -28.68 5.80 -1.28
N VAL A 10 -28.34 6.63 -0.29
CA VAL A 10 -26.97 7.15 -0.10
C VAL A 10 -26.45 6.69 1.25
N PRO A 11 -25.54 5.69 1.27
CA PRO A 11 -24.88 5.25 2.51
C PRO A 11 -24.13 6.39 3.19
N GLU A 12 -24.09 6.38 4.52
CA GLU A 12 -23.32 7.35 5.29
C GLU A 12 -21.85 7.39 4.86
N GLY A 13 -21.30 8.58 4.67
CA GLY A 13 -19.92 8.78 4.19
C GLY A 13 -19.71 8.54 2.69
N ALA A 14 -20.75 8.15 1.93
CA ALA A 14 -20.62 7.98 0.49
C ALA A 14 -20.51 9.32 -0.23
N HIS A 15 -19.64 9.35 -1.25
CA HIS A 15 -19.43 10.51 -2.11
C HIS A 15 -19.68 10.15 -3.56
N ALA A 16 -20.54 10.92 -4.23
CA ALA A 16 -20.76 10.77 -5.66
C ALA A 16 -19.50 11.17 -6.45
N PHE A 17 -19.28 10.55 -7.60
CA PHE A 17 -18.19 10.92 -8.51
C PHE A 17 -18.30 12.39 -8.94
N LEU A 18 -19.51 12.87 -9.25
CA LEU A 18 -19.84 14.27 -9.52
C LEU A 18 -20.33 14.98 -8.24
N GLY A 19 -19.58 14.86 -7.16
CA GLY A 19 -19.91 15.46 -5.88
C GLY A 19 -19.72 16.98 -5.87
N ALA A 20 -20.59 17.71 -5.15
CA ALA A 20 -20.56 19.17 -5.06
C ALA A 20 -19.26 19.71 -4.45
N SER A 21 -18.67 19.00 -3.48
CA SER A 21 -17.40 19.38 -2.85
C SER A 21 -16.19 19.29 -3.79
N LYS A 22 -16.32 18.58 -4.92
CA LYS A 22 -15.28 18.42 -5.95
C LYS A 22 -15.73 19.03 -7.27
N TYR A 23 -16.17 20.28 -7.24
CA TYR A 23 -16.81 20.97 -8.34
C TYR A 23 -15.95 21.17 -9.61
N SER A 24 -14.67 20.78 -9.63
CA SER A 24 -13.79 20.88 -10.79
C SER A 24 -14.35 20.18 -12.05
N TRP A 25 -15.19 19.18 -11.88
CA TRP A 25 -15.85 18.44 -12.97
C TRP A 25 -16.79 19.33 -13.83
N LEU A 26 -17.25 20.48 -13.31
CA LEU A 26 -18.01 21.47 -14.10
C LEU A 26 -17.24 21.97 -15.33
N ASN A 27 -15.90 21.97 -15.25
CA ASN A 27 -15.02 22.42 -16.33
C ASN A 27 -14.43 21.27 -17.16
N TYR A 28 -14.90 20.04 -16.99
CA TYR A 28 -14.40 18.91 -17.76
C TYR A 28 -14.98 18.91 -19.16
N SER A 29 -14.16 18.63 -20.16
CA SER A 29 -14.64 18.15 -21.45
C SER A 29 -15.22 16.73 -21.30
N GLU A 30 -16.00 16.27 -22.27
CA GLU A 30 -16.50 14.89 -22.28
C GLU A 30 -15.37 13.87 -22.19
N ASP A 31 -14.27 14.09 -22.91
CA ASP A 31 -13.13 13.17 -22.89
C ASP A 31 -12.42 13.17 -21.54
N LYS A 32 -12.26 14.33 -20.90
CA LYS A 32 -11.72 14.43 -19.54
C LYS A 32 -12.61 13.74 -18.51
N LEU A 33 -13.93 13.86 -18.67
CA LEU A 33 -14.88 13.15 -17.80
C LEU A 33 -14.73 11.64 -17.95
N LYS A 34 -14.71 11.13 -19.21
CA LYS A 34 -14.54 9.70 -19.51
C LYS A 34 -13.22 9.15 -18.93
N GLU A 35 -12.11 9.87 -19.13
CA GLU A 35 -10.80 9.52 -18.57
C GLU A 35 -10.84 9.46 -17.05
N SER A 36 -11.34 10.51 -16.41
CA SER A 36 -11.41 10.62 -14.95
C SER A 36 -12.27 9.51 -14.34
N TYR A 37 -13.40 9.19 -14.98
CA TYR A 37 -14.28 8.11 -14.51
C TYR A 37 -13.64 6.73 -14.67
N LYS A 38 -12.97 6.47 -15.81
CA LYS A 38 -12.20 5.22 -16.02
C LYS A 38 -11.11 5.06 -14.97
N ASN A 39 -10.42 6.13 -14.61
CA ASN A 39 -9.40 6.10 -13.56
C ASN A 39 -10.00 5.81 -12.17
N ALA A 40 -11.18 6.35 -11.88
CA ALA A 40 -11.90 6.03 -10.63
C ALA A 40 -12.31 4.56 -10.58
N LEU A 41 -12.86 4.00 -11.67
CA LEU A 41 -13.19 2.57 -11.76
C LEU A 41 -11.95 1.67 -11.63
N ALA A 42 -10.84 2.05 -12.26
CA ALA A 42 -9.58 1.29 -12.16
C ALA A 42 -9.05 1.27 -10.72
N LYS A 43 -9.16 2.40 -10.00
CA LYS A 43 -8.78 2.48 -8.57
C LYS A 43 -9.67 1.57 -7.71
N GLU A 44 -10.98 1.60 -7.92
CA GLU A 44 -11.93 0.73 -7.20
C GLU A 44 -11.63 -0.75 -7.47
N MET A 45 -11.41 -1.12 -8.72
CA MET A 45 -11.02 -2.48 -9.11
C MET A 45 -9.71 -2.88 -8.45
N GLY A 46 -8.71 -1.98 -8.39
CA GLY A 46 -7.46 -2.21 -7.69
C GLY A 46 -7.67 -2.57 -6.22
N THR A 47 -8.48 -1.78 -5.51
CA THR A 47 -8.83 -2.05 -4.10
C THR A 47 -9.48 -3.43 -3.92
N ARG A 48 -10.41 -3.80 -4.80
CA ARG A 48 -11.06 -5.12 -4.76
C ARG A 48 -10.07 -6.27 -5.02
N LEU A 49 -9.13 -6.08 -5.94
CA LEU A 49 -8.10 -7.10 -6.24
C LEU A 49 -7.13 -7.29 -5.06
N HIS A 50 -6.73 -6.22 -4.36
CA HIS A 50 -5.93 -6.33 -3.13
C HIS A 50 -6.69 -7.08 -2.04
N ALA A 51 -7.95 -6.73 -1.78
CA ALA A 51 -8.78 -7.43 -0.79
C ALA A 51 -8.93 -8.93 -1.13
N TYR A 52 -9.21 -9.25 -2.40
CA TYR A 52 -9.30 -10.64 -2.87
C TYR A 52 -7.97 -11.39 -2.70
N ALA A 53 -6.85 -10.78 -3.08
CA ALA A 53 -5.52 -11.37 -2.93
C ALA A 53 -5.21 -11.66 -1.45
N ALA A 54 -5.46 -10.69 -0.57
CA ALA A 54 -5.25 -10.85 0.86
C ALA A 54 -6.07 -12.01 1.44
N GLU A 55 -7.33 -12.15 1.00
CA GLU A 55 -8.19 -13.25 1.44
C GLU A 55 -7.67 -14.61 0.95
N CYS A 56 -7.27 -14.73 -0.32
CA CYS A 56 -6.64 -15.93 -0.85
C CYS A 56 -5.39 -16.33 -0.05
N ILE A 57 -4.56 -15.35 0.34
CA ILE A 57 -3.34 -15.61 1.12
C ILE A 57 -3.71 -16.09 2.53
N ARG A 58 -4.68 -15.45 3.22
CA ARG A 58 -5.15 -15.84 4.56
C ARG A 58 -5.69 -17.27 4.55
N LEU A 59 -6.50 -17.62 3.56
CA LEU A 59 -7.11 -18.95 3.38
C LEU A 59 -6.14 -19.98 2.79
N LYS A 60 -4.92 -19.57 2.39
CA LYS A 60 -3.94 -20.40 1.68
C LYS A 60 -4.51 -21.04 0.41
N GLN A 61 -5.39 -20.32 -0.26
CA GLN A 61 -6.03 -20.73 -1.50
C GLN A 61 -5.15 -20.34 -2.70
N ASN A 62 -4.39 -21.29 -3.21
CA ASN A 62 -3.58 -21.07 -4.41
C ASN A 62 -4.46 -20.74 -5.62
N LEU A 63 -4.01 -19.77 -6.42
CA LEU A 63 -4.60 -19.47 -7.72
C LEU A 63 -3.97 -20.35 -8.81
N PRO A 64 -4.64 -20.53 -9.98
CA PRO A 64 -4.07 -21.29 -11.08
C PRO A 64 -2.64 -20.84 -11.44
N ARG A 65 -1.75 -21.78 -11.75
CA ARG A 65 -0.36 -21.48 -12.13
C ARG A 65 -0.30 -20.84 -13.53
N LYS A 66 -0.64 -19.57 -13.60
CA LYS A 66 -0.57 -18.74 -14.82
C LYS A 66 0.41 -17.60 -14.57
N HIS A 67 1.12 -17.19 -15.63
CA HIS A 67 1.99 -16.02 -15.61
C HIS A 67 1.12 -14.75 -15.69
N LYS A 68 0.43 -14.46 -14.59
CA LYS A 68 -0.43 -13.29 -14.36
C LYS A 68 -0.08 -12.68 -13.02
N THR A 69 -0.02 -11.35 -13.00
CA THR A 69 0.37 -10.56 -11.83
C THR A 69 -0.26 -11.06 -10.54
N LEU A 70 -1.59 -11.14 -10.49
CA LEU A 70 -2.33 -11.57 -9.30
C LEU A 70 -2.00 -13.01 -8.89
N ASN A 71 -1.90 -13.92 -9.88
CA ASN A 71 -1.65 -15.33 -9.62
C ASN A 71 -0.24 -15.57 -9.06
N MET A 72 0.77 -14.90 -9.64
CA MET A 72 2.15 -14.95 -9.16
C MET A 72 2.25 -14.39 -7.74
N TYR A 73 1.70 -13.19 -7.50
CA TYR A 73 1.73 -12.55 -6.19
C TYR A 73 1.12 -13.43 -5.09
N VAL A 74 -0.12 -13.91 -5.30
CA VAL A 74 -0.84 -14.72 -4.30
C VAL A 74 -0.09 -16.03 -4.03
N ASN A 75 0.31 -16.76 -5.09
CA ASN A 75 0.99 -18.03 -4.93
C ASN A 75 2.36 -17.89 -4.26
N ASP A 76 3.12 -16.85 -4.57
CA ASP A 76 4.40 -16.57 -3.93
C ASP A 76 4.22 -16.19 -2.46
N ALA A 77 3.26 -15.31 -2.14
CA ALA A 77 2.95 -14.96 -0.77
C ALA A 77 2.56 -16.18 0.08
N ILE A 78 1.77 -17.10 -0.47
CA ILE A 78 1.42 -18.35 0.21
C ILE A 78 2.66 -19.25 0.38
N ASN A 79 3.47 -19.41 -0.65
CA ASN A 79 4.68 -20.25 -0.62
C ASN A 79 5.69 -19.74 0.42
N TYR A 80 5.90 -18.44 0.50
CA TYR A 80 6.75 -17.81 1.51
C TYR A 80 6.07 -17.69 2.88
N ARG A 81 4.79 -18.10 3.00
CA ARG A 81 3.96 -18.01 4.22
C ARG A 81 3.95 -16.59 4.76
N MET A 82 3.65 -15.65 3.90
CA MET A 82 3.60 -14.23 4.24
C MET A 82 2.30 -13.88 4.97
N GLN A 83 2.36 -12.81 5.77
CA GLN A 83 1.21 -12.18 6.40
C GLN A 83 0.70 -11.11 5.44
N PRO A 84 -0.56 -11.17 4.95
CA PRO A 84 -1.12 -10.12 4.10
C PRO A 84 -1.63 -8.94 4.93
N GLU A 85 -1.63 -7.75 4.33
CA GLU A 85 -2.16 -6.51 4.90
C GLU A 85 -1.62 -6.24 6.31
N GLN A 86 -0.30 -6.36 6.47
CA GLN A 86 0.34 -6.11 7.76
C GLN A 86 0.62 -4.63 7.94
N VAL A 87 0.01 -4.04 8.95
CA VAL A 87 0.35 -2.68 9.38
C VAL A 87 1.73 -2.70 10.04
N LEU A 88 2.59 -1.80 9.62
CA LEU A 88 3.88 -1.48 10.22
C LEU A 88 3.76 -0.08 10.83
N PHE A 89 4.06 0.04 12.10
CA PHE A 89 3.79 1.25 12.87
C PHE A 89 5.06 1.74 13.58
N TYR A 90 5.44 2.97 13.33
CA TYR A 90 6.45 3.68 14.11
C TYR A 90 5.81 4.70 15.03
N SER A 91 4.95 5.57 14.48
CA SER A 91 4.20 6.59 15.19
C SER A 91 2.91 6.93 14.45
N PHE A 92 2.06 7.79 15.03
CA PHE A 92 0.88 8.33 14.34
C PHE A 92 1.23 9.22 13.13
N ASN A 93 2.49 9.66 13.02
CA ASN A 93 2.96 10.42 11.86
C ASN A 93 3.55 9.51 10.78
N CYS A 94 3.94 8.26 11.13
CA CYS A 94 4.61 7.36 10.21
C CYS A 94 4.21 5.90 10.46
N PHE A 95 3.30 5.41 9.63
CA PHE A 95 2.87 4.01 9.56
C PHE A 95 2.42 3.68 8.13
N GLY A 96 2.25 2.42 7.84
CA GLY A 96 1.73 1.97 6.56
C GLY A 96 1.39 0.49 6.56
N THR A 97 0.65 0.03 5.53
CA THR A 97 0.24 -1.36 5.40
C THR A 97 1.00 -2.00 4.25
N ALA A 98 1.80 -3.02 4.56
CA ALA A 98 2.46 -3.84 3.55
C ALA A 98 1.48 -4.88 3.01
N ASP A 99 1.36 -5.00 1.68
CA ASP A 99 0.43 -5.94 1.04
C ASP A 99 0.71 -7.39 1.44
N ALA A 100 1.98 -7.80 1.51
CA ALA A 100 2.39 -9.06 2.12
C ALA A 100 3.83 -8.94 2.68
N ILE A 101 4.04 -9.49 3.87
CA ILE A 101 5.33 -9.47 4.56
C ILE A 101 5.62 -10.80 5.23
N SER A 102 6.90 -11.19 5.28
CA SER A 102 7.35 -12.29 6.13
C SER A 102 8.74 -12.02 6.70
N PHE A 103 8.94 -12.47 7.92
CA PHE A 103 10.23 -12.44 8.58
C PHE A 103 10.56 -13.83 9.13
N LYS A 104 11.59 -14.46 8.58
CA LYS A 104 12.00 -15.82 8.98
C LYS A 104 13.51 -15.99 8.89
N LYS A 105 14.08 -16.62 9.90
CA LYS A 105 15.52 -16.87 9.96
C LYS A 105 16.34 -15.59 9.71
N ASN A 106 15.88 -14.49 10.30
CA ASN A 106 16.50 -13.17 10.18
C ASN A 106 16.50 -12.60 8.73
N PHE A 107 15.60 -13.09 7.87
CA PHE A 107 15.43 -12.64 6.48
C PHE A 107 14.05 -12.02 6.31
N LEU A 108 14.01 -10.77 5.85
CA LEU A 108 12.80 -9.98 5.62
C LEU A 108 12.38 -10.08 4.15
N ARG A 109 11.09 -10.37 3.90
CA ARG A 109 10.47 -10.27 2.56
C ARG A 109 9.27 -9.37 2.60
N ILE A 110 9.19 -8.47 1.62
CA ILE A 110 8.04 -7.57 1.44
C ILE A 110 7.64 -7.65 -0.03
N HIS A 111 6.39 -8.01 -0.28
CA HIS A 111 5.80 -8.10 -1.61
C HIS A 111 4.68 -7.08 -1.75
N ASP A 112 4.57 -6.48 -2.92
CA ASP A 112 3.59 -5.45 -3.26
C ASP A 112 2.91 -5.79 -4.60
N LEU A 113 1.59 -5.68 -4.63
CA LEU A 113 0.75 -5.93 -5.79
C LEU A 113 0.37 -4.61 -6.46
N LYS A 114 0.77 -4.38 -7.68
CA LYS A 114 0.39 -3.21 -8.47
C LYS A 114 -0.59 -3.59 -9.58
N THR A 115 -1.77 -3.01 -9.52
CA THR A 115 -2.85 -3.22 -10.50
C THR A 115 -2.89 -2.15 -11.59
N GLY A 116 -2.15 -1.05 -11.40
CA GLY A 116 -2.03 0.04 -12.36
C GLY A 116 -0.89 -0.17 -13.35
N VAL A 117 -0.88 0.63 -14.43
CA VAL A 117 0.12 0.57 -15.50
C VAL A 117 1.30 1.53 -15.30
N THR A 118 1.17 2.50 -14.38
CA THR A 118 2.26 3.43 -14.07
C THR A 118 3.40 2.66 -13.40
N PRO A 119 4.65 2.77 -13.89
CA PRO A 119 5.78 2.08 -13.29
C PRO A 119 5.87 2.32 -11.79
N ALA A 120 5.96 1.26 -11.01
CA ALA A 120 6.07 1.33 -9.57
C ALA A 120 7.53 1.58 -9.15
N SER A 121 7.69 2.27 -8.02
CA SER A 121 8.99 2.50 -7.39
C SER A 121 9.19 1.56 -6.19
N LEU A 122 10.41 1.10 -5.99
CA LEU A 122 10.81 0.29 -4.83
C LEU A 122 10.81 1.09 -3.52
N HIS A 123 10.83 2.42 -3.57
CA HIS A 123 10.93 3.27 -2.37
C HIS A 123 9.83 3.00 -1.34
N GLN A 124 8.62 2.65 -1.79
CA GLN A 124 7.53 2.28 -0.85
C GLN A 124 7.92 1.05 -0.02
N LEU A 125 8.52 0.04 -0.63
CA LEU A 125 8.93 -1.20 0.03
C LEU A 125 10.17 -0.99 0.91
N GLU A 126 11.07 -0.11 0.50
CA GLU A 126 12.24 0.32 1.30
C GLU A 126 11.79 1.03 2.57
N ILE A 127 10.75 1.88 2.49
CA ILE A 127 10.13 2.52 3.66
C ILE A 127 9.49 1.47 4.56
N TYR A 128 8.79 0.48 4.02
CA TYR A 128 8.25 -0.63 4.84
C TYR A 128 9.36 -1.43 5.52
N ALA A 129 10.49 -1.67 4.86
CA ALA A 129 11.63 -2.32 5.47
C ALA A 129 12.21 -1.49 6.63
N ALA A 130 12.30 -0.16 6.46
CA ALA A 130 12.74 0.76 7.51
C ALA A 130 11.74 0.79 8.68
N LEU A 131 10.42 0.86 8.42
CA LEU A 131 9.37 0.77 9.43
C LEU A 131 9.45 -0.54 10.22
N PHE A 132 9.63 -1.67 9.53
CA PHE A 132 9.84 -2.96 10.18
C PHE A 132 11.05 -2.92 11.13
N CYS A 133 12.18 -2.38 10.66
CA CYS A 133 13.38 -2.28 11.49
C CYS A 133 13.17 -1.40 12.73
N LEU A 134 12.45 -0.28 12.59
CA LEU A 134 12.12 0.61 13.71
C LEU A 134 11.17 -0.05 14.71
N GLU A 135 10.07 -0.62 14.25
CA GLU A 135 9.04 -1.25 15.10
C GLU A 135 9.57 -2.43 15.90
N TYR A 136 10.39 -3.29 15.26
CA TYR A 136 10.92 -4.50 15.88
C TYR A 136 12.35 -4.34 16.43
N ASN A 137 12.89 -3.11 16.49
CA ASN A 137 14.24 -2.80 16.98
C ASN A 137 15.34 -3.63 16.28
N CYS A 138 15.18 -3.85 14.97
CA CYS A 138 16.17 -4.55 14.15
C CYS A 138 17.12 -3.55 13.50
N LYS A 139 18.43 -3.86 13.50
CA LYS A 139 19.39 -3.09 12.70
C LYS A 139 19.46 -3.70 11.29
N PRO A 140 19.31 -2.92 10.19
CA PRO A 140 19.35 -3.46 8.83
C PRO A 140 20.59 -4.32 8.55
N GLY A 141 21.77 -3.91 9.02
CA GLY A 141 23.02 -4.66 8.84
C GLY A 141 23.14 -5.95 9.67
N GLN A 142 22.17 -6.26 10.52
CA GLN A 142 22.09 -7.51 11.26
C GLN A 142 21.14 -8.51 10.62
N LEU A 143 20.34 -8.07 9.64
CA LEU A 143 19.47 -8.96 8.88
C LEU A 143 20.31 -9.87 7.98
N SER A 144 19.92 -11.13 7.82
CA SER A 144 20.55 -12.03 6.86
C SER A 144 20.23 -11.67 5.41
N GLY A 145 19.26 -10.79 5.19
CA GLY A 145 18.91 -10.18 3.91
C GLY A 145 17.51 -9.58 3.93
N VAL A 146 17.28 -8.71 2.94
CA VAL A 146 15.99 -8.11 2.63
C VAL A 146 15.66 -8.37 1.18
N GLU A 147 14.47 -8.87 0.89
CA GLU A 147 13.97 -9.07 -0.47
C GLU A 147 12.67 -8.30 -0.65
N LEU A 148 12.67 -7.42 -1.64
CA LEU A 148 11.52 -6.60 -2.02
C LEU A 148 11.03 -7.06 -3.38
N ARG A 149 9.72 -7.29 -3.55
CA ARG A 149 9.12 -7.68 -4.83
C ARG A 149 7.93 -6.82 -5.17
N ILE A 150 7.91 -6.31 -6.41
CA ILE A 150 6.74 -5.65 -7.00
C ILE A 150 6.22 -6.55 -8.12
N TYR A 151 4.94 -6.90 -8.03
CA TYR A 151 4.21 -7.65 -9.06
C TYR A 151 3.37 -6.69 -9.86
N GLN A 152 3.71 -6.46 -11.13
CA GLN A 152 3.03 -5.53 -12.02
C GLN A 152 3.10 -5.97 -13.48
N SER A 153 2.04 -5.78 -14.25
CA SER A 153 2.03 -5.99 -15.71
C SER A 153 2.52 -7.39 -16.14
N ASP A 154 2.15 -8.41 -15.39
CA ASP A 154 2.54 -9.81 -15.58
C ASP A 154 4.07 -10.03 -15.46
N ASP A 155 4.75 -9.17 -14.69
CA ASP A 155 6.18 -9.26 -14.39
C ASP A 155 6.44 -9.09 -12.89
N VAL A 156 7.68 -9.38 -12.45
CA VAL A 156 8.12 -9.27 -11.07
C VAL A 156 9.45 -8.54 -11.00
N ILE A 157 9.45 -7.37 -10.38
CA ILE A 157 10.66 -6.62 -10.08
C ILE A 157 11.16 -7.08 -8.71
N ILE A 158 12.40 -7.53 -8.63
CA ILE A 158 13.03 -8.01 -7.39
C ILE A 158 14.22 -7.12 -7.06
N ALA A 159 14.31 -6.71 -5.80
CA ALA A 159 15.46 -5.99 -5.25
C ALA A 159 15.87 -6.57 -3.90
N ASN A 160 17.16 -6.49 -3.60
CA ASN A 160 17.73 -6.90 -2.32
C ASN A 160 18.55 -5.73 -1.77
N PRO A 161 17.89 -4.72 -1.17
CA PRO A 161 18.59 -3.54 -0.68
C PRO A 161 19.52 -3.90 0.47
N GLU A 162 20.69 -3.29 0.45
CA GLU A 162 21.68 -3.37 1.52
C GLU A 162 21.30 -2.41 2.67
N ALA A 163 22.00 -2.54 3.78
CA ALA A 163 21.73 -1.74 4.98
C ALA A 163 21.89 -0.23 4.78
N ASP A 164 22.78 0.18 3.89
CA ASP A 164 23.05 1.57 3.54
C ASP A 164 21.90 2.26 2.79
N ILE A 165 20.98 1.49 2.20
CA ILE A 165 19.75 2.01 1.63
C ILE A 165 18.68 2.20 2.73
N ILE A 166 18.54 1.25 3.64
CA ILE A 166 17.45 1.22 4.63
C ILE A 166 17.75 2.14 5.84
N ALA A 167 18.99 2.14 6.33
CA ALA A 167 19.35 2.91 7.53
C ALA A 167 19.13 4.43 7.37
N PRO A 168 19.47 5.09 6.25
CA PRO A 168 19.14 6.51 6.07
C PRO A 168 17.65 6.82 6.05
N ILE A 169 16.81 5.87 5.60
CA ILE A 169 15.36 6.03 5.63
C ILE A 169 14.87 5.99 7.08
N MET A 170 15.39 5.08 7.92
CA MET A 170 15.08 5.03 9.36
C MET A 170 15.43 6.35 10.04
N ASP A 171 16.64 6.87 9.81
CA ASP A 171 17.09 8.13 10.40
C ASP A 171 16.19 9.30 9.97
N ARG A 172 15.75 9.31 8.72
CA ARG A 172 14.82 10.33 8.20
C ARG A 172 13.44 10.21 8.83
N ILE A 173 12.91 9.00 9.02
CA ILE A 173 11.64 8.78 9.71
C ILE A 173 11.71 9.34 11.12
N ILE A 174 12.74 8.97 11.89
CA ILE A 174 12.94 9.44 13.27
C ILE A 174 13.03 10.96 13.33
N THR A 175 13.81 11.56 12.42
CA THR A 175 14.02 13.01 12.40
C THR A 175 12.74 13.76 12.06
N PHE A 176 12.00 13.30 11.04
CA PHE A 176 10.79 13.98 10.59
C PHE A 176 9.63 13.79 11.57
N ASP A 177 9.52 12.62 12.18
CA ASP A 177 8.55 12.36 13.22
C ASP A 177 8.69 13.36 14.38
N LYS A 178 9.93 13.54 14.87
CA LYS A 178 10.23 14.51 15.92
C LYS A 178 9.88 15.96 15.50
N ILE A 179 10.22 16.37 14.27
CA ILE A 179 9.88 17.71 13.78
C ILE A 179 8.37 17.92 13.74
N ILE A 180 7.61 16.90 13.31
CA ILE A 180 6.14 16.99 13.26
C ILE A 180 5.57 17.10 14.69
N ASP A 181 6.08 16.35 15.64
CA ASP A 181 5.62 16.42 17.03
C ASP A 181 5.97 17.78 17.66
N ASP A 182 7.16 18.30 17.42
CA ASP A 182 7.55 19.67 17.85
C ASP A 182 6.59 20.74 17.29
N ILE A 183 6.14 20.60 16.03
CA ILE A 183 5.15 21.51 15.41
C ILE A 183 3.80 21.39 16.12
N LYS A 184 3.31 20.17 16.36
CA LYS A 184 2.02 19.95 17.03
C LYS A 184 2.01 20.51 18.46
N GLU A 185 3.11 20.33 19.21
CA GLU A 185 3.26 20.89 20.56
C GLU A 185 3.24 22.43 20.55
N ASN A 186 3.89 23.06 19.57
CA ASN A 186 3.98 24.51 19.47
C ASN A 186 2.69 25.16 18.95
N GLU A 187 1.93 24.47 18.11
CA GLU A 187 0.68 24.99 17.51
C GLU A 187 -0.57 24.59 18.33
N ASN A 188 -0.45 23.89 19.45
CA ASN A 188 -1.56 23.38 20.27
C ASN A 188 -2.62 22.58 19.46
N VAL A 189 -2.22 21.84 18.45
CA VAL A 189 -3.06 21.01 17.58
C VAL A 189 -3.14 19.56 18.08
#